data_2ed6b604931a27cbdbae522941811a42
#
_entry.id   2ed6b604931a27cbdbae522941811a42
#
_cell.length_a   1.000
_cell.length_b   1.000
_cell.length_c   1.000
_cell.angle_alpha   90.00
_cell.angle_beta   90.00
_cell.angle_gamma   90.00
#
_symmetry.space_group_name_H-M   'P 1'
#
loop_
_entity.id
_entity.type
_entity.pdbx_description
1 polymer ?
#
loop_
_entity_poly.entity_id
_entity_poly.type
_entity_poly.pdbx_seq_one_letter_code
_entity_poly.pdbx_strand_id
1 'polypeptide(L)'
;MSEEFQKRIFESFSQERSSSDSGIEGSGLGMGIVKKLVDLMNGKITVQSKPGAGSIFTITLPLKIANAEERDPKHADGQLNIKKLEGKRVLLVEDNDLNAEIATELLTEEGIMIERAENGVACIDMFNKAKQNYYSLILMDIQMPIMNGYEASRRIRELKDGNKSQIPIVAMTANAFEEDKKMALASGMNDHVAKPIDMNVLLPTIMKYM
;
A
#
# COMPACT_ATOMS: atom_id res chain seq x y z
N MET A 1 4.74 -29.87 1.73
CA MET A 1 3.43 -30.50 1.53
C MET A 1 3.60 -31.87 0.86
N SER A 2 2.65 -32.80 1.07
CA SER A 2 2.67 -34.14 0.49
C SER A 2 2.39 -34.12 -1.02
N GLU A 3 2.84 -35.16 -1.75
CA GLU A 3 2.55 -35.27 -3.19
C GLU A 3 1.06 -35.41 -3.49
N GLU A 4 0.32 -36.03 -2.57
CA GLU A 4 -1.13 -36.17 -2.69
C GLU A 4 -1.85 -34.84 -2.54
N PHE A 5 -1.42 -34.00 -1.61
CA PHE A 5 -1.99 -32.67 -1.40
C PHE A 5 -1.65 -31.71 -2.56
N GLN A 6 -0.46 -31.83 -3.17
CA GLN A 6 -0.09 -31.03 -4.34
C GLN A 6 -1.07 -31.19 -5.51
N LYS A 7 -1.69 -32.35 -5.66
CA LYS A 7 -2.68 -32.62 -6.72
C LYS A 7 -4.01 -31.88 -6.48
N ARG A 8 -4.32 -31.56 -5.23
CA ARG A 8 -5.61 -30.98 -4.81
C ARG A 8 -5.50 -29.57 -4.27
N ILE A 9 -4.31 -29.00 -4.16
CA ILE A 9 -4.10 -27.69 -3.52
C ILE A 9 -4.91 -26.56 -4.17
N PHE A 10 -5.26 -26.70 -5.46
CA PHE A 10 -6.04 -25.73 -6.20
C PHE A 10 -7.55 -25.98 -6.16
N GLU A 11 -8.01 -27.06 -5.51
CA GLU A 11 -9.43 -27.31 -5.29
C GLU A 11 -9.94 -26.45 -4.13
N SER A 12 -11.18 -25.97 -4.25
CA SER A 12 -11.82 -25.19 -3.19
C SER A 12 -11.94 -26.02 -1.91
N PHE A 13 -11.68 -25.38 -0.75
CA PHE A 13 -11.71 -25.98 0.59
C PHE A 13 -10.65 -27.06 0.85
N SER A 14 -9.63 -27.17 0.00
CA SER A 14 -8.53 -28.09 0.21
C SER A 14 -7.59 -27.61 1.33
N GLN A 15 -7.33 -28.48 2.30
CA GLN A 15 -6.40 -28.26 3.40
C GLN A 15 -5.53 -29.49 3.63
N GLU A 16 -4.24 -29.29 3.89
CA GLU A 16 -3.36 -30.35 4.38
C GLU A 16 -3.49 -30.40 5.90
N ARG A 17 -4.08 -31.46 6.43
CA ARG A 17 -4.15 -31.67 7.88
C ARG A 17 -2.75 -31.99 8.40
N SER A 18 -2.07 -31.03 9.02
CA SER A 18 -0.88 -31.30 9.82
C SER A 18 -1.31 -31.56 11.24
N SER A 19 -0.74 -32.59 11.85
CA SER A 19 -0.97 -32.99 13.25
C SER A 19 -0.34 -32.08 14.28
N SER A 20 0.10 -30.87 13.92
CA SER A 20 0.64 -29.88 14.82
C SER A 20 -0.34 -28.73 14.96
N ASP A 21 -0.93 -28.67 16.13
CA ASP A 21 -1.82 -27.66 16.70
C ASP A 21 -1.23 -26.24 16.62
N SER A 22 -1.42 -25.56 15.53
CA SER A 22 -1.32 -24.09 15.48
C SER A 22 -2.67 -23.58 14.95
N GLY A 23 -3.48 -23.03 15.85
CA GLY A 23 -4.89 -22.65 15.66
C GLY A 23 -5.15 -21.54 14.65
N ILE A 24 -4.57 -21.60 13.48
CA ILE A 24 -4.88 -20.75 12.34
C ILE A 24 -5.61 -21.63 11.32
N GLU A 25 -6.93 -21.74 11.44
CA GLU A 25 -7.79 -22.34 10.43
C GLU A 25 -7.92 -21.38 9.24
N GLY A 26 -7.18 -21.68 8.15
CA GLY A 26 -7.44 -21.09 6.85
C GLY A 26 -8.70 -21.69 6.21
N SER A 27 -9.48 -20.93 5.46
CA SER A 27 -10.71 -21.43 4.79
C SER A 27 -10.46 -22.44 3.65
N GLY A 28 -9.21 -22.66 3.24
CA GLY A 28 -8.85 -23.50 2.08
C GLY A 28 -9.33 -22.93 0.71
N LEU A 29 -9.77 -21.69 0.67
CA LEU A 29 -10.29 -21.03 -0.55
C LEU A 29 -9.21 -20.31 -1.35
N GLY A 30 -8.13 -19.83 -0.70
CA GLY A 30 -7.15 -18.93 -1.30
C GLY A 30 -6.53 -19.48 -2.60
N MET A 31 -6.03 -20.71 -2.59
CA MET A 31 -5.38 -21.29 -3.77
C MET A 31 -6.36 -21.63 -4.90
N GLY A 32 -7.61 -21.96 -4.55
CA GLY A 32 -8.68 -22.13 -5.53
C GLY A 32 -9.04 -20.80 -6.23
N ILE A 33 -9.05 -19.69 -5.50
CA ILE A 33 -9.27 -18.35 -6.06
C ILE A 33 -8.11 -17.97 -6.99
N VAL A 34 -6.85 -18.16 -6.54
CA VAL A 34 -5.67 -17.91 -7.38
C VAL A 34 -5.73 -18.71 -8.68
N LYS A 35 -6.08 -20.00 -8.62
CA LYS A 35 -6.23 -20.83 -9.82
C LYS A 35 -7.26 -20.28 -10.79
N LYS A 36 -8.45 -19.88 -10.28
CA LYS A 36 -9.50 -19.27 -11.12
C LYS A 36 -9.06 -17.98 -11.77
N LEU A 37 -8.34 -17.10 -11.04
CA LEU A 37 -7.82 -15.85 -11.61
C LEU A 37 -6.81 -16.09 -12.72
N VAL A 38 -5.87 -17.02 -12.50
CA VAL A 38 -4.88 -17.42 -13.52
C VAL A 38 -5.56 -18.01 -14.76
N ASP A 39 -6.60 -18.84 -14.58
CA ASP A 39 -7.37 -19.41 -15.70
C ASP A 39 -8.15 -18.35 -16.48
N LEU A 40 -8.74 -17.35 -15.78
CA LEU A 40 -9.41 -16.20 -16.42
C LEU A 40 -8.44 -15.36 -17.27
N MET A 41 -7.17 -15.33 -16.87
CA MET A 41 -6.10 -14.67 -17.64
C MET A 41 -5.50 -15.59 -18.73
N ASN A 42 -6.11 -16.76 -19.01
CA ASN A 42 -5.58 -17.77 -19.93
C ASN A 42 -4.16 -18.25 -19.55
N GLY A 43 -3.83 -18.23 -18.27
CA GLY A 43 -2.54 -18.62 -17.75
C GLY A 43 -2.49 -20.05 -17.24
N LYS A 44 -1.36 -20.41 -16.66
CA LYS A 44 -1.11 -21.70 -16.01
C LYS A 44 -0.44 -21.51 -14.66
N ILE A 45 -0.91 -22.24 -13.65
CA ILE A 45 -0.23 -22.32 -12.34
C ILE A 45 0.17 -23.76 -12.07
N THR A 46 1.37 -23.94 -11.54
CA THR A 46 1.90 -25.24 -11.11
C THR A 46 2.55 -25.13 -9.74
N VAL A 47 2.65 -26.24 -9.03
CA VAL A 47 3.33 -26.32 -7.73
C VAL A 47 4.33 -27.48 -7.73
N GLN A 48 5.46 -27.27 -7.09
CA GLN A 48 6.45 -28.29 -6.75
C GLN A 48 6.79 -28.12 -5.28
N SER A 49 6.67 -29.19 -4.50
CA SER A 49 6.94 -29.13 -3.06
C SER A 49 7.54 -30.44 -2.57
N LYS A 50 8.42 -30.33 -1.57
CA LYS A 50 8.94 -31.48 -0.81
C LYS A 50 8.80 -31.17 0.67
N PRO A 51 8.32 -32.13 1.50
CA PRO A 51 8.29 -31.94 2.95
C PRO A 51 9.67 -31.55 3.50
N GLY A 52 9.72 -30.51 4.32
CA GLY A 52 10.96 -29.99 4.91
C GLY A 52 11.84 -29.15 3.98
N ALA A 53 11.59 -29.11 2.66
CA ALA A 53 12.38 -28.37 1.67
C ALA A 53 11.68 -27.15 1.08
N GLY A 54 10.40 -26.91 1.44
CA GLY A 54 9.63 -25.78 0.95
C GLY A 54 8.78 -26.08 -0.27
N SER A 55 8.21 -25.03 -0.87
CA SER A 55 7.31 -25.12 -2.03
C SER A 55 7.63 -24.03 -3.05
N ILE A 56 7.55 -24.37 -4.33
CA ILE A 56 7.71 -23.46 -5.46
C ILE A 56 6.40 -23.42 -6.22
N PHE A 57 5.80 -22.25 -6.33
CA PHE A 57 4.63 -21.98 -7.17
C PHE A 57 5.10 -21.25 -8.43
N THR A 58 4.71 -21.74 -9.60
CA THR A 58 5.05 -21.12 -10.88
C THR A 58 3.78 -20.70 -11.59
N ILE A 59 3.66 -19.41 -11.90
CA ILE A 59 2.55 -18.84 -12.68
C ILE A 59 3.10 -18.41 -14.03
N THR A 60 2.46 -18.82 -15.10
CA THR A 60 2.75 -18.41 -16.48
C THR A 60 1.51 -17.75 -17.07
N LEU A 61 1.66 -16.48 -17.51
CA LEU A 61 0.58 -15.70 -18.11
C LEU A 61 0.94 -15.31 -19.54
N PRO A 62 0.03 -15.45 -20.53
CA PRO A 62 0.19 -14.89 -21.85
C PRO A 62 -0.14 -13.40 -21.80
N LEU A 63 0.87 -12.53 -21.86
CA LEU A 63 0.70 -11.09 -21.88
C LEU A 63 0.97 -10.55 -23.29
N LYS A 64 0.15 -9.59 -23.74
CA LYS A 64 0.46 -8.85 -24.95
C LYS A 64 1.59 -7.88 -24.67
N ILE A 65 2.57 -7.81 -25.56
CA ILE A 65 3.57 -6.76 -25.54
C ILE A 65 2.89 -5.48 -26.04
N ALA A 66 2.81 -4.45 -25.18
CA ALA A 66 2.29 -3.16 -25.59
C ALA A 66 3.23 -2.51 -26.63
N ASN A 67 2.69 -2.09 -27.76
CA ASN A 67 3.43 -1.27 -28.72
C ASN A 67 3.73 0.10 -28.09
N ALA A 68 4.83 0.73 -28.53
CA ALA A 68 5.23 2.04 -28.02
C ALA A 68 4.13 3.13 -28.18
N GLU A 69 3.22 2.94 -29.12
CA GLU A 69 2.08 3.82 -29.40
C GLU A 69 0.87 3.56 -28.49
N GLU A 70 0.79 2.39 -27.86
CA GLU A 70 -0.29 2.01 -26.90
C GLU A 70 0.07 2.38 -25.45
N ARG A 71 1.27 2.91 -25.20
CA ARG A 71 1.60 3.50 -23.92
C ARG A 71 0.77 4.75 -23.77
N ASP A 72 -0.14 4.73 -22.81
CA ASP A 72 -1.02 5.86 -22.48
C ASP A 72 -0.18 7.14 -22.46
N PRO A 73 -0.44 8.16 -23.32
CA PRO A 73 0.37 9.37 -23.39
C PRO A 73 0.39 10.18 -22.08
N LYS A 74 -0.41 9.77 -21.09
CA LYS A 74 -0.33 10.30 -19.72
C LYS A 74 0.95 9.89 -18.97
N HIS A 75 1.71 8.91 -19.47
CA HIS A 75 3.00 8.48 -18.93
C HIS A 75 4.21 8.88 -19.77
N ALA A 76 4.00 9.55 -20.92
CA ALA A 76 5.07 10.09 -21.73
C ALA A 76 5.21 11.59 -21.45
N ASP A 77 6.40 12.02 -21.04
CA ASP A 77 6.85 13.41 -20.98
C ASP A 77 6.28 14.35 -19.90
N GLY A 78 5.98 13.83 -18.70
CA GLY A 78 6.28 14.68 -17.54
C GLY A 78 7.68 14.31 -17.05
N GLN A 79 8.72 14.98 -17.44
CA GLN A 79 9.87 15.17 -16.55
C GLN A 79 9.29 15.88 -15.31
N LEU A 80 8.72 15.07 -14.40
CA LEU A 80 8.38 15.52 -13.07
C LEU A 80 9.63 16.21 -12.56
N ASN A 81 9.50 17.47 -12.20
CA ASN A 81 10.64 18.25 -11.75
C ASN A 81 11.00 17.78 -10.33
N ILE A 82 11.50 16.53 -10.25
CA ILE A 82 11.81 15.77 -9.03
C ILE A 82 12.70 16.59 -8.09
N LYS A 83 13.53 17.51 -8.64
CA LYS A 83 14.29 18.48 -7.87
C LYS A 83 13.45 19.29 -6.86
N LYS A 84 12.13 19.39 -7.06
CA LYS A 84 11.24 20.03 -6.09
C LYS A 84 11.03 19.21 -4.82
N LEU A 85 11.24 17.89 -4.86
CA LEU A 85 11.01 16.99 -3.75
C LEU A 85 12.27 16.75 -2.91
N GLU A 86 13.44 17.04 -3.47
CA GLU A 86 14.71 16.84 -2.80
C GLU A 86 14.78 17.61 -1.46
N GLY A 87 15.10 16.90 -0.40
CA GLY A 87 15.18 17.45 0.96
C GLY A 87 13.83 17.75 1.64
N LYS A 88 12.71 17.50 0.97
CA LYS A 88 11.38 17.58 1.61
C LYS A 88 11.21 16.44 2.60
N ARG A 89 10.53 16.71 3.70
CA ARG A 89 10.28 15.71 4.75
C ARG A 89 8.81 15.33 4.80
N VAL A 90 8.54 14.04 4.72
CA VAL A 90 7.20 13.45 4.77
C VAL A 90 7.07 12.60 6.03
N LEU A 91 5.96 12.77 6.73
CA LEU A 91 5.55 11.89 7.82
C LEU A 91 4.70 10.76 7.21
N LEU A 92 5.27 9.56 7.16
CA LEU A 92 4.58 8.35 6.71
C LEU A 92 3.90 7.69 7.90
N VAL A 93 2.59 7.50 7.81
CA VAL A 93 1.79 6.86 8.87
C VAL A 93 1.28 5.53 8.33
N GLU A 94 1.88 4.44 8.81
CA GLU A 94 1.64 3.07 8.32
C GLU A 94 1.97 2.09 9.44
N ASP A 95 1.03 1.21 9.78
CA ASP A 95 1.16 0.23 10.87
C ASP A 95 1.91 -1.03 10.44
N ASN A 96 1.86 -1.38 9.16
CA ASN A 96 2.53 -2.55 8.63
C ASN A 96 4.00 -2.25 8.29
N ASP A 97 4.93 -2.99 8.92
CA ASP A 97 6.37 -2.77 8.77
C ASP A 97 6.85 -2.92 7.32
N LEU A 98 6.38 -3.94 6.61
CA LEU A 98 6.77 -4.19 5.23
C LEU A 98 6.27 -3.09 4.28
N ASN A 99 5.01 -2.65 4.45
CA ASN A 99 4.47 -1.55 3.65
C ASN A 99 5.24 -0.25 3.90
N ALA A 100 5.57 0.02 5.17
CA ALA A 100 6.33 1.20 5.55
C ALA A 100 7.75 1.17 4.97
N GLU A 101 8.42 0.01 5.00
CA GLU A 101 9.76 -0.18 4.42
C GLU A 101 9.74 0.09 2.91
N ILE A 102 8.81 -0.54 2.18
CA ILE A 102 8.64 -0.35 0.73
C ILE A 102 8.38 1.12 0.39
N ALA A 103 7.44 1.77 1.07
CA ALA A 103 7.12 3.17 0.82
C ALA A 103 8.31 4.09 1.12
N THR A 104 9.04 3.79 2.21
CA THR A 104 10.23 4.57 2.60
C THR A 104 11.33 4.44 1.56
N GLU A 105 11.64 3.23 1.10
CA GLU A 105 12.65 2.99 0.08
C GLU A 105 12.33 3.75 -1.22
N LEU A 106 11.12 3.54 -1.75
CA LEU A 106 10.66 4.18 -2.99
C LEU A 106 10.71 5.72 -2.93
N LEU A 107 10.27 6.32 -1.81
CA LEU A 107 10.26 7.78 -1.67
C LEU A 107 11.65 8.36 -1.39
N THR A 108 12.51 7.60 -0.71
CA THR A 108 13.90 8.02 -0.44
C THR A 108 14.73 8.02 -1.73
N GLU A 109 14.50 7.10 -2.66
CA GLU A 109 15.11 7.12 -4.00
C GLU A 109 14.83 8.42 -4.75
N GLU A 110 13.68 9.05 -4.49
CA GLU A 110 13.29 10.35 -5.06
C GLU A 110 13.79 11.57 -4.24
N GLY A 111 14.68 11.34 -3.29
CA GLY A 111 15.30 12.39 -2.46
C GLY A 111 14.42 12.92 -1.33
N ILE A 112 13.31 12.26 -1.01
CA ILE A 112 12.40 12.63 0.08
C ILE A 112 12.90 12.04 1.40
N MET A 113 12.91 12.82 2.46
CA MET A 113 13.21 12.34 3.80
C MET A 113 11.95 11.81 4.46
N ILE A 114 11.96 10.55 4.92
CA ILE A 114 10.81 9.89 5.53
C ILE A 114 11.05 9.71 7.03
N GLU A 115 10.02 10.06 7.81
CA GLU A 115 9.88 9.64 9.20
C GLU A 115 8.58 8.87 9.34
N ARG A 116 8.62 7.73 10.05
CA ARG A 116 7.46 6.85 10.21
C ARG A 116 6.78 7.03 11.56
N ALA A 117 5.44 6.99 11.53
CA ALA A 117 4.59 6.78 12.69
C ALA A 117 3.77 5.50 12.48
N GLU A 118 3.63 4.66 13.51
CA GLU A 118 2.99 3.34 13.41
C GLU A 118 1.47 3.38 13.53
N ASN A 119 0.87 4.50 13.88
CA ASN A 119 -0.57 4.72 14.04
C ASN A 119 -0.90 6.20 14.17
N GLY A 120 -2.20 6.53 14.17
CA GLY A 120 -2.67 7.90 14.27
C GLY A 120 -2.24 8.63 15.55
N VAL A 121 -2.12 7.93 16.68
CA VAL A 121 -1.67 8.54 17.95
C VAL A 121 -0.21 8.95 17.85
N ALA A 122 0.65 8.04 17.40
CA ALA A 122 2.08 8.33 17.18
C ALA A 122 2.27 9.47 16.17
N CYS A 123 1.47 9.50 15.10
CA CYS A 123 1.48 10.58 14.12
C CYS A 123 1.22 11.94 14.78
N ILE A 124 0.15 12.07 15.57
CA ILE A 124 -0.21 13.34 16.23
C ILE A 124 0.88 13.76 17.22
N ASP A 125 1.44 12.80 17.98
CA ASP A 125 2.49 13.09 18.95
C ASP A 125 3.77 13.59 18.25
N MET A 126 4.24 12.92 17.23
CA MET A 126 5.40 13.33 16.43
C MET A 126 5.16 14.69 15.76
N PHE A 127 3.99 14.87 15.15
CA PHE A 127 3.63 16.11 14.47
C PHE A 127 3.53 17.32 15.43
N ASN A 128 2.97 17.12 16.64
CA ASN A 128 2.90 18.19 17.65
C ASN A 128 4.27 18.61 18.16
N LYS A 129 5.20 17.66 18.36
CA LYS A 129 6.57 17.93 18.80
C LYS A 129 7.44 18.56 17.72
N ALA A 130 7.11 18.35 16.47
CA ALA A 130 7.86 18.90 15.35
C ALA A 130 7.75 20.44 15.31
N LYS A 131 8.81 21.10 14.85
CA LYS A 131 8.77 22.54 14.57
C LYS A 131 7.80 22.83 13.41
N GLN A 132 7.33 24.06 13.32
CA GLN A 132 6.55 24.52 12.18
C GLN A 132 7.32 24.27 10.87
N ASN A 133 6.62 23.80 9.82
CA ASN A 133 7.18 23.47 8.51
C ASN A 133 8.28 22.39 8.54
N TYR A 134 8.36 21.59 9.61
CA TYR A 134 9.30 20.47 9.67
C TYR A 134 8.90 19.35 8.71
N TYR A 135 7.61 19.02 8.64
CA TYR A 135 7.04 18.15 7.62
C TYR A 135 6.38 18.97 6.53
N SER A 136 6.55 18.57 5.29
CA SER A 136 5.92 19.18 4.13
C SER A 136 4.58 18.55 3.80
N LEU A 137 4.39 17.27 4.16
CA LEU A 137 3.20 16.46 3.86
C LEU A 137 3.11 15.28 4.83
N ILE A 138 1.90 14.79 5.05
CA ILE A 138 1.61 13.53 5.74
C ILE A 138 1.04 12.53 4.73
N LEU A 139 1.66 11.35 4.60
CA LEU A 139 1.07 10.19 3.95
C LEU A 139 0.41 9.33 5.03
N MET A 140 -0.91 9.16 4.94
CA MET A 140 -1.73 8.62 6.02
C MET A 140 -2.45 7.35 5.58
N ASP A 141 -2.05 6.19 6.13
CA ASP A 141 -2.91 5.01 6.03
C ASP A 141 -4.24 5.24 6.73
N ILE A 142 -5.31 4.76 6.13
CA ILE A 142 -6.64 4.87 6.71
C ILE A 142 -6.86 3.79 7.76
N GLN A 143 -6.47 2.55 7.47
CA GLN A 143 -6.80 1.39 8.30
C GLN A 143 -5.64 1.04 9.25
N MET A 144 -5.64 1.63 10.42
CA MET A 144 -4.63 1.39 11.45
C MET A 144 -5.27 1.10 12.81
N PRO A 145 -4.59 0.32 13.68
CA PRO A 145 -5.03 0.08 15.05
C PRO A 145 -4.94 1.34 15.91
N ILE A 146 -5.60 1.34 17.07
CA ILE A 146 -5.59 2.39 18.09
C ILE A 146 -6.31 3.67 17.64
N MET A 147 -5.86 4.27 16.54
CA MET A 147 -6.46 5.45 15.92
C MET A 147 -6.26 5.35 14.41
N ASN A 148 -7.38 5.33 13.68
CA ASN A 148 -7.38 5.28 12.22
C ASN A 148 -7.01 6.65 11.59
N GLY A 149 -6.73 6.63 10.27
CA GLY A 149 -6.29 7.82 9.56
C GLY A 149 -7.34 8.94 9.49
N TYR A 150 -8.62 8.60 9.43
CA TYR A 150 -9.70 9.58 9.42
C TYR A 150 -9.75 10.39 10.73
N GLU A 151 -9.65 9.69 11.86
CA GLU A 151 -9.65 10.34 13.18
C GLU A 151 -8.38 11.16 13.39
N ALA A 152 -7.22 10.63 13.00
CA ALA A 152 -5.95 11.36 13.07
C ALA A 152 -6.01 12.65 12.25
N SER A 153 -6.53 12.59 11.03
CA SER A 153 -6.70 13.75 10.16
C SER A 153 -7.59 14.83 10.80
N ARG A 154 -8.77 14.45 11.31
CA ARG A 154 -9.66 15.40 12.01
C ARG A 154 -8.95 16.09 13.17
N ARG A 155 -8.24 15.33 14.03
CA ARG A 155 -7.49 15.92 15.16
C ARG A 155 -6.37 16.85 14.70
N ILE A 156 -5.70 16.57 13.60
CA ILE A 156 -4.70 17.47 13.01
C ILE A 156 -5.37 18.77 12.55
N ARG A 157 -6.56 18.70 11.93
CA ARG A 157 -7.31 19.89 11.48
C ARG A 157 -7.84 20.74 12.65
N GLU A 158 -8.04 20.16 13.83
CA GLU A 158 -8.48 20.83 15.06
C GLU A 158 -7.34 21.49 15.84
N LEU A 159 -6.08 21.34 15.41
CA LEU A 159 -4.95 21.98 16.08
C LEU A 159 -5.11 23.50 16.09
N LYS A 160 -4.82 24.12 17.24
CA LYS A 160 -4.89 25.58 17.40
C LYS A 160 -3.86 26.34 16.57
N ASP A 161 -2.76 25.70 16.19
CA ASP A 161 -1.77 26.24 15.27
C ASP A 161 -2.30 26.16 13.84
N GLY A 162 -2.76 27.30 13.33
CA GLY A 162 -3.37 27.39 12.01
C GLY A 162 -2.47 26.94 10.86
N ASN A 163 -1.16 27.07 11.01
CA ASN A 163 -0.21 26.60 9.99
C ASN A 163 -0.07 25.07 10.05
N LYS A 164 0.02 24.49 11.23
CA LYS A 164 0.05 23.03 11.41
C LYS A 164 -1.25 22.37 10.97
N SER A 165 -2.39 22.97 11.27
CA SER A 165 -3.70 22.41 10.89
C SER A 165 -3.93 22.37 9.38
N GLN A 166 -3.16 23.09 8.57
CA GLN A 166 -3.26 23.14 7.11
C GLN A 166 -2.26 22.24 6.38
N ILE A 167 -1.44 21.46 7.11
CA ILE A 167 -0.50 20.54 6.46
C ILE A 167 -1.24 19.64 5.45
N PRO A 168 -0.71 19.45 4.23
CA PRO A 168 -1.29 18.51 3.28
C PRO A 168 -1.28 17.09 3.84
N ILE A 169 -2.43 16.40 3.75
CA ILE A 169 -2.58 15.00 4.14
C ILE A 169 -3.10 14.24 2.92
N VAL A 170 -2.33 13.25 2.47
CA VAL A 170 -2.72 12.34 1.39
C VAL A 170 -3.02 10.98 1.99
N ALA A 171 -4.25 10.50 1.76
CA ALA A 171 -4.68 9.18 2.24
C ALA A 171 -4.01 8.07 1.43
N MET A 172 -3.66 6.97 2.09
CA MET A 172 -3.32 5.69 1.46
C MET A 172 -4.47 4.71 1.75
N THR A 173 -5.17 4.25 0.71
CA THR A 173 -6.39 3.45 0.86
C THR A 173 -6.22 2.05 0.27
N ALA A 174 -6.79 1.03 0.92
CA ALA A 174 -6.83 -0.33 0.36
C ALA A 174 -7.74 -0.43 -0.88
N ASN A 175 -8.71 0.49 -1.02
CA ASN A 175 -9.67 0.53 -2.10
C ASN A 175 -9.72 1.93 -2.72
N ALA A 176 -9.83 1.98 -4.05
CA ALA A 176 -10.00 3.23 -4.80
C ALA A 176 -11.47 3.61 -5.04
N PHE A 177 -12.39 3.18 -4.14
CA PHE A 177 -13.81 3.49 -4.32
C PHE A 177 -14.12 4.95 -4.00
N GLU A 178 -15.10 5.50 -4.73
CA GLU A 178 -15.56 6.89 -4.55
C GLU A 178 -16.01 7.21 -3.12
N GLU A 179 -16.48 6.21 -2.37
CA GLU A 179 -16.90 6.37 -0.97
C GLU A 179 -15.70 6.64 -0.05
N ASP A 180 -14.59 5.90 -0.22
CA ASP A 180 -13.37 6.09 0.58
C ASP A 180 -12.75 7.47 0.32
N LYS A 181 -12.77 7.91 -0.94
CA LYS A 181 -12.36 9.27 -1.33
C LYS A 181 -13.20 10.35 -0.66
N LYS A 182 -14.52 10.20 -0.68
CA LYS A 182 -15.44 11.15 -0.01
C LYS A 182 -15.19 11.21 1.49
N MET A 183 -14.98 10.06 2.12
CA MET A 183 -14.69 9.98 3.56
C MET A 183 -13.32 10.61 3.90
N ALA A 184 -12.29 10.40 3.08
CA ALA A 184 -10.99 11.02 3.25
C ALA A 184 -11.09 12.57 3.20
N LEU A 185 -11.73 13.10 2.17
CA LEU A 185 -11.97 14.54 2.02
C LEU A 185 -12.83 15.11 3.17
N ALA A 186 -13.91 14.42 3.56
CA ALA A 186 -14.77 14.83 4.69
C ALA A 186 -14.03 14.83 6.03
N SER A 187 -12.94 14.03 6.15
CA SER A 187 -12.07 14.00 7.32
C SER A 187 -10.97 15.06 7.29
N GLY A 188 -10.95 15.92 6.26
CA GLY A 188 -9.97 16.99 6.11
C GLY A 188 -8.67 16.59 5.39
N MET A 189 -8.62 15.41 4.75
CA MET A 189 -7.51 15.04 3.88
C MET A 189 -7.60 15.78 2.54
N ASN A 190 -6.49 15.95 1.86
CA ASN A 190 -6.38 16.74 0.64
C ASN A 190 -6.53 15.90 -0.63
N ASP A 191 -6.04 14.66 -0.61
CA ASP A 191 -6.07 13.74 -1.74
C ASP A 191 -5.96 12.29 -1.24
N HIS A 192 -5.95 11.33 -2.17
CA HIS A 192 -5.79 9.92 -1.85
C HIS A 192 -5.02 9.17 -2.93
N VAL A 193 -4.36 8.09 -2.55
CA VAL A 193 -3.73 7.11 -3.43
C VAL A 193 -4.13 5.70 -2.98
N ALA A 194 -4.28 4.79 -3.95
CA ALA A 194 -4.61 3.40 -3.65
C ALA A 194 -3.35 2.61 -3.26
N LYS A 195 -3.49 1.63 -2.38
CA LYS A 195 -2.51 0.57 -2.15
C LYS A 195 -2.78 -0.60 -3.11
N PRO A 196 -1.74 -1.29 -3.65
CA PRO A 196 -0.31 -1.04 -3.41
C PRO A 196 0.16 0.27 -4.02
N ILE A 197 1.18 0.88 -3.44
CA ILE A 197 1.70 2.19 -3.87
C ILE A 197 2.27 2.07 -5.29
N ASP A 198 1.72 2.87 -6.20
CA ASP A 198 2.26 3.11 -7.54
C ASP A 198 2.90 4.50 -7.59
N MET A 199 4.22 4.55 -7.79
CA MET A 199 4.97 5.80 -7.83
C MET A 199 4.53 6.73 -8.96
N ASN A 200 4.02 6.19 -10.07
CA ASN A 200 3.45 6.99 -11.16
C ASN A 200 2.18 7.75 -10.76
N VAL A 201 1.51 7.32 -9.70
CA VAL A 201 0.33 7.98 -9.12
C VAL A 201 0.72 8.80 -7.89
N LEU A 202 1.55 8.24 -7.02
CA LEU A 202 1.93 8.89 -5.76
C LEU A 202 2.74 10.16 -6.00
N LEU A 203 3.83 10.12 -6.80
CA LEU A 203 4.69 11.29 -7.03
C LEU A 203 3.92 12.50 -7.59
N PRO A 204 3.14 12.37 -8.69
CA PRO A 204 2.32 13.48 -9.17
C PRO A 204 1.34 14.00 -8.13
N THR A 205 0.78 13.10 -7.29
CA THR A 205 -0.18 13.50 -6.25
C THR A 205 0.48 14.34 -5.18
N ILE A 206 1.62 13.89 -4.60
CA ILE A 206 2.32 14.66 -3.56
C ILE A 206 2.93 15.96 -4.09
N MET A 207 3.38 15.98 -5.34
CA MET A 207 3.93 17.19 -5.98
C MET A 207 2.93 18.35 -6.11
N LYS A 208 1.63 18.08 -6.11
CA LYS A 208 0.58 19.12 -6.09
C LYS A 208 0.62 19.94 -4.80
N TYR A 209 1.15 19.36 -3.72
CA TYR A 209 1.06 19.91 -2.36
C TYR A 209 2.42 20.32 -1.79
N MET A 210 3.51 20.02 -2.49
CA MET A 210 4.89 20.39 -2.11
C MET A 210 5.47 21.40 -3.10
#